data_3cb99cff9e2ca68b18646ec9bcda4319
#
_entry.id   3cb99cff9e2ca68b18646ec9bcda4319
#
_cell.length_a   1.000
_cell.length_b   1.000
_cell.length_c   1.000
_cell.angle_alpha   90.00
_cell.angle_beta   90.00
_cell.angle_gamma   90.00
#
_symmetry.space_group_name_H-M   'P 1'
#
loop_
_entity.id
_entity.type
_entity.pdbx_description
1 polymer ?
#
loop_
_entity_poly.entity_id
_entity_poly.type
_entity_poly.pdbx_seq_one_letter_code
_entity_poly.pdbx_strand_id
1 'polypeptide(L)'
;GGWGQSGWTLWILRQAGIKNAKILEGGIGAWKAAGGQLAKNKVKAKTVAFTISKYAPNYTATTQWINDNLGKPGLAIIDVRTQPEFNGKIRPFQEKRAGHLPGAVNISRENFVTEQGHFKSAEEVAALLAPYGITTDTEIVVYDTAGVRSAFVTMLLRYAGFTKSQSYDAGFQAWAGNPDLPLVKP
;
A
#
# COMPACT_ATOMS: atom_id res chain seq x y z
N GLY A 1 -14.00 8.31 3.76
CA GLY A 1 -13.02 7.70 2.96
C GLY A 1 -12.95 6.19 3.14
N GLY A 2 -12.81 5.47 2.05
CA GLY A 2 -12.71 4.02 2.05
C GLY A 2 -11.36 3.54 2.60
N TRP A 3 -11.26 2.24 2.81
CA TRP A 3 -10.11 1.52 3.38
C TRP A 3 -8.84 1.51 2.48
N GLY A 4 -8.74 2.41 1.48
CA GLY A 4 -7.61 2.47 0.54
C GLY A 4 -7.93 1.96 -0.86
N GLN A 5 -9.20 1.65 -1.16
CA GLN A 5 -9.61 1.08 -2.45
C GLN A 5 -9.21 1.93 -3.66
N SER A 6 -9.23 3.26 -3.53
CA SER A 6 -8.80 4.15 -4.62
C SER A 6 -7.31 3.99 -4.94
N GLY A 7 -6.47 3.85 -3.90
CA GLY A 7 -5.05 3.59 -4.07
C GLY A 7 -4.77 2.21 -4.65
N TRP A 8 -5.49 1.20 -4.17
CA TRP A 8 -5.42 -0.16 -4.72
C TRP A 8 -5.82 -0.19 -6.20
N THR A 9 -6.93 0.49 -6.56
CA THR A 9 -7.33 0.62 -7.96
C THR A 9 -6.26 1.31 -8.80
N LEU A 10 -5.67 2.42 -8.32
CA LEU A 10 -4.59 3.10 -9.01
C LEU A 10 -3.37 2.20 -9.18
N TRP A 11 -3.00 1.43 -8.15
CA TRP A 11 -1.90 0.49 -8.18
C TRP A 11 -2.12 -0.60 -9.26
N ILE A 12 -3.34 -1.20 -9.35
CA ILE A 12 -3.70 -2.14 -10.42
C ILE A 12 -3.55 -1.49 -11.80
N LEU A 13 -4.08 -0.28 -11.97
CA LEU A 13 -4.01 0.44 -13.24
C LEU A 13 -2.56 0.75 -13.65
N ARG A 14 -1.71 1.11 -12.69
CA ARG A 14 -0.28 1.32 -12.94
C ARG A 14 0.44 0.04 -13.36
N GLN A 15 0.15 -1.09 -12.71
CA GLN A 15 0.67 -2.37 -13.13
C GLN A 15 0.23 -2.76 -14.55
N ALA A 16 -1.01 -2.45 -14.90
CA ALA A 16 -1.55 -2.65 -16.24
C ALA A 16 -1.01 -1.66 -17.28
N GLY A 17 -0.09 -0.76 -16.91
CA GLY A 17 0.52 0.21 -17.82
C GLY A 17 -0.30 1.47 -18.05
N ILE A 18 -1.41 1.68 -17.36
CA ILE A 18 -2.24 2.88 -17.48
C ILE A 18 -1.59 4.03 -16.68
N LYS A 19 -0.90 4.92 -17.38
CA LYS A 19 -0.10 5.98 -16.77
C LYS A 19 -0.87 7.24 -16.39
N ASN A 20 -2.04 7.49 -17.00
CA ASN A 20 -2.82 8.73 -16.83
C ASN A 20 -3.95 8.61 -15.79
N ALA A 21 -4.09 7.46 -15.11
CA ALA A 21 -5.01 7.32 -13.98
C ALA A 21 -4.55 8.19 -12.79
N LYS A 22 -5.50 8.80 -12.08
CA LYS A 22 -5.23 9.67 -10.91
C LYS A 22 -6.24 9.37 -9.81
N ILE A 23 -5.87 9.70 -8.57
CA ILE A 23 -6.77 9.72 -7.42
C ILE A 23 -7.25 11.17 -7.23
N LEU A 24 -8.55 11.34 -7.00
CA LEU A 24 -9.10 12.60 -6.53
C LEU A 24 -8.89 12.66 -5.02
N GLU A 25 -8.00 13.53 -4.57
CA GLU A 25 -7.73 13.75 -3.16
C GLU A 25 -8.98 14.24 -2.42
N GLY A 26 -9.21 13.74 -1.21
CA GLY A 26 -10.45 14.00 -0.47
C GLY A 26 -11.69 13.35 -1.06
N GLY A 27 -11.57 12.69 -2.21
CA GLY A 27 -12.62 11.92 -2.86
C GLY A 27 -13.87 12.73 -3.17
N ILE A 28 -15.03 12.08 -3.16
CA ILE A 28 -16.31 12.70 -3.48
C ILE A 28 -16.74 13.80 -2.49
N GLY A 29 -16.20 13.77 -1.26
CA GLY A 29 -16.41 14.81 -0.26
C GLY A 29 -15.79 16.14 -0.70
N ALA A 30 -14.51 16.11 -1.07
CA ALA A 30 -13.80 17.29 -1.56
C ALA A 30 -14.38 17.79 -2.90
N TRP A 31 -14.80 16.88 -3.79
CA TRP A 31 -15.50 17.24 -5.02
C TRP A 31 -16.75 18.07 -4.75
N LYS A 32 -17.61 17.63 -3.82
CA LYS A 32 -18.81 18.35 -3.43
C LYS A 32 -18.50 19.70 -2.78
N ALA A 33 -17.51 19.73 -1.88
CA ALA A 33 -17.09 20.96 -1.20
C ALA A 33 -16.56 22.00 -2.19
N ALA A 34 -15.93 21.56 -3.29
CA ALA A 34 -15.48 22.41 -4.39
C ALA A 34 -16.61 22.78 -5.38
N GLY A 35 -17.88 22.50 -5.09
CA GLY A 35 -19.02 22.80 -5.97
C GLY A 35 -19.19 21.80 -7.12
N GLY A 36 -18.50 20.68 -7.09
CA GLY A 36 -18.60 19.62 -8.11
C GLY A 36 -19.98 18.97 -8.16
N GLN A 37 -20.54 18.86 -9.35
CA GLN A 37 -21.88 18.28 -9.54
C GLN A 37 -21.82 16.75 -9.64
N LEU A 38 -22.86 16.11 -9.13
CA LEU A 38 -23.05 14.67 -9.21
C LEU A 38 -24.16 14.35 -10.22
N ALA A 39 -23.86 13.46 -11.16
CA ALA A 39 -24.85 12.91 -12.05
C ALA A 39 -25.48 11.63 -11.48
N LYS A 40 -26.79 11.50 -11.58
CA LYS A 40 -27.54 10.28 -11.22
C LYS A 40 -27.72 9.34 -12.42
N ASN A 41 -27.47 9.82 -13.62
CA ASN A 41 -27.67 9.06 -14.85
C ASN A 41 -26.59 8.00 -15.03
N LYS A 42 -26.98 6.80 -15.45
CA LYS A 42 -26.02 5.77 -15.85
C LYS A 42 -25.29 6.22 -17.10
N VAL A 43 -23.97 6.29 -17.01
CA VAL A 43 -23.11 6.51 -18.19
C VAL A 43 -22.98 5.20 -18.95
N LYS A 44 -23.33 5.20 -20.24
CA LYS A 44 -23.12 4.06 -21.12
C LYS A 44 -21.65 4.10 -21.59
N ALA A 45 -20.82 3.26 -21.00
CA ALA A 45 -19.43 3.15 -21.43
C ALA A 45 -19.35 2.62 -22.87
N LYS A 46 -18.42 3.17 -23.66
CA LYS A 46 -18.09 2.60 -24.97
C LYS A 46 -17.15 1.42 -24.76
N THR A 47 -17.45 0.30 -25.40
CA THR A 47 -16.54 -0.84 -25.44
C THR A 47 -15.29 -0.45 -26.23
N VAL A 48 -14.12 -0.70 -25.63
CA VAL A 48 -12.83 -0.52 -26.29
C VAL A 48 -12.03 -1.82 -26.13
N ALA A 49 -11.22 -2.13 -27.16
CA ALA A 49 -10.24 -3.21 -27.03
C ALA A 49 -9.11 -2.71 -26.13
N PHE A 50 -8.82 -3.46 -25.07
CA PHE A 50 -7.72 -3.19 -24.15
C PHE A 50 -6.94 -4.48 -23.91
N THR A 51 -5.63 -4.44 -24.13
CA THR A 51 -4.75 -5.57 -23.91
C THR A 51 -3.63 -5.17 -22.96
N ILE A 52 -3.42 -5.93 -21.92
CA ILE A 52 -2.26 -5.81 -21.05
C ILE A 52 -1.16 -6.66 -21.66
N SER A 53 -0.20 -6.01 -22.35
CA SER A 53 0.91 -6.71 -23.00
C SER A 53 2.01 -7.12 -22.00
N LYS A 54 2.18 -6.35 -20.91
CA LYS A 54 3.18 -6.59 -19.86
C LYS A 54 2.77 -5.87 -18.58
N TYR A 55 2.81 -6.57 -17.47
CA TYR A 55 2.71 -5.95 -16.15
C TYR A 55 4.00 -5.20 -15.80
N ALA A 56 3.88 -4.04 -15.17
CA ALA A 56 5.02 -3.31 -14.64
C ALA A 56 5.58 -4.06 -13.40
N PRO A 57 6.80 -4.63 -13.46
CA PRO A 57 7.30 -5.55 -12.44
C PRO A 57 7.63 -4.87 -11.10
N ASN A 58 7.82 -3.56 -11.11
CA ASN A 58 8.35 -2.80 -9.96
C ASN A 58 7.28 -2.23 -9.03
N TYR A 59 6.05 -2.75 -9.07
CA TYR A 59 4.97 -2.34 -8.16
C TYR A 59 4.59 -3.42 -7.16
N THR A 60 5.08 -4.64 -7.34
CA THR A 60 4.70 -5.81 -6.54
C THR A 60 5.93 -6.56 -6.05
N ALA A 61 5.96 -6.87 -4.76
CA ALA A 61 6.87 -7.83 -4.17
C ALA A 61 6.14 -9.17 -3.96
N THR A 62 6.76 -10.28 -4.36
CA THR A 62 6.19 -11.62 -4.13
C THR A 62 6.61 -12.19 -2.78
N THR A 63 5.85 -13.15 -2.25
CA THR A 63 6.20 -13.88 -1.02
C THR A 63 7.61 -14.44 -1.08
N GLN A 64 7.96 -15.11 -2.18
CA GLN A 64 9.28 -15.71 -2.36
C GLN A 64 10.38 -14.65 -2.34
N TRP A 65 10.19 -13.57 -3.11
CA TRP A 65 11.19 -12.49 -3.15
C TRP A 65 11.43 -11.87 -1.78
N ILE A 66 10.36 -11.62 -1.01
CA ILE A 66 10.47 -11.08 0.35
C ILE A 66 11.25 -12.03 1.24
N ASN A 67 10.91 -13.33 1.24
CA ASN A 67 11.57 -14.34 2.05
C ASN A 67 13.07 -14.43 1.75
N ASP A 68 13.43 -14.39 0.47
CA ASP A 68 14.84 -14.50 0.02
C ASP A 68 15.67 -13.24 0.33
N ASN A 69 15.01 -12.11 0.62
CA ASN A 69 15.66 -10.83 0.89
C ASN A 69 15.48 -10.33 2.34
N LEU A 70 14.92 -11.15 3.24
CA LEU A 70 14.81 -10.76 4.65
C LEU A 70 16.19 -10.38 5.22
N GLY A 71 16.26 -9.23 5.89
CA GLY A 71 17.50 -8.72 6.49
C GLY A 71 18.51 -8.13 5.51
N LYS A 72 18.19 -8.03 4.21
CA LYS A 72 19.07 -7.43 3.21
C LYS A 72 19.31 -5.94 3.52
N PRO A 73 20.56 -5.47 3.56
CA PRO A 73 20.87 -4.05 3.70
C PRO A 73 20.21 -3.22 2.58
N GLY A 74 19.60 -2.08 2.93
CA GLY A 74 18.92 -1.20 1.98
C GLY A 74 17.48 -1.62 1.64
N LEU A 75 16.97 -2.71 2.23
CA LEU A 75 15.56 -3.09 2.18
C LEU A 75 14.85 -2.70 3.48
N ALA A 76 13.74 -2.00 3.37
CA ALA A 76 12.80 -1.73 4.46
C ALA A 76 11.47 -2.46 4.21
N ILE A 77 10.93 -3.08 5.25
CA ILE A 77 9.61 -3.72 5.23
C ILE A 77 8.69 -2.92 6.15
N ILE A 78 7.61 -2.37 5.61
CA ILE A 78 6.65 -1.54 6.35
C ILE A 78 5.33 -2.28 6.50
N ASP A 79 4.93 -2.54 7.74
CA ASP A 79 3.59 -3.02 8.07
C ASP A 79 2.67 -1.83 8.29
N VAL A 80 1.66 -1.70 7.42
CA VAL A 80 0.69 -0.58 7.49
C VAL A 80 -0.62 -0.96 8.18
N ARG A 81 -0.64 -2.12 8.85
CA ARG A 81 -1.72 -2.51 9.75
C ARG A 81 -1.68 -1.67 11.03
N THR A 82 -2.71 -1.79 11.83
CA THR A 82 -2.73 -1.17 13.16
C THR A 82 -1.66 -1.78 14.07
N GLN A 83 -1.20 -1.03 15.06
CA GLN A 83 -0.23 -1.54 16.02
C GLN A 83 -0.71 -2.78 16.80
N PRO A 84 -2.01 -2.91 17.19
CA PRO A 84 -2.50 -4.16 17.76
C PRO A 84 -2.44 -5.37 16.83
N GLU A 85 -2.64 -5.18 15.50
CA GLU A 85 -2.44 -6.24 14.51
C GLU A 85 -0.96 -6.63 14.40
N PHE A 86 -0.07 -5.64 14.32
CA PHE A 86 1.38 -5.84 14.26
C PHE A 86 1.91 -6.60 15.49
N ASN A 87 1.48 -6.19 16.67
CA ASN A 87 1.85 -6.82 17.94
C ASN A 87 1.11 -8.14 18.21
N GLY A 88 0.31 -8.64 17.28
CA GLY A 88 -0.43 -9.89 17.41
C GLY A 88 -1.53 -9.90 18.48
N LYS A 89 -1.87 -8.73 19.05
CA LYS A 89 -2.97 -8.57 20.01
C LYS A 89 -4.34 -8.71 19.35
N ILE A 90 -4.42 -8.31 18.08
CA ILE A 90 -5.59 -8.51 17.24
C ILE A 90 -5.15 -9.34 16.04
N ARG A 91 -5.91 -10.38 15.75
CA ARG A 91 -5.71 -11.26 14.59
C ARG A 91 -6.97 -11.22 13.72
N PRO A 92 -6.95 -10.54 12.57
CA PRO A 92 -8.02 -10.63 11.58
C PRO A 92 -8.30 -12.08 11.18
N PHE A 93 -9.56 -12.41 10.87
CA PHE A 93 -9.96 -13.80 10.60
C PHE A 93 -9.27 -14.44 9.41
N GLN A 94 -8.81 -13.63 8.45
CA GLN A 94 -8.07 -14.08 7.27
C GLN A 94 -6.65 -14.57 7.62
N GLU A 95 -6.09 -14.09 8.73
CA GLU A 95 -4.73 -14.40 9.15
C GLU A 95 -4.69 -15.69 9.98
N LYS A 96 -3.86 -16.65 9.59
CA LYS A 96 -3.75 -17.95 10.31
C LYS A 96 -2.85 -17.87 11.54
N ARG A 97 -1.86 -16.96 11.52
CA ARG A 97 -0.93 -16.71 12.63
C ARG A 97 -0.92 -15.23 12.98
N ALA A 98 -0.77 -14.89 14.25
CA ALA A 98 -0.62 -13.52 14.74
C ALA A 98 0.86 -13.11 14.72
N GLY A 99 1.14 -11.79 14.62
CA GLY A 99 2.47 -11.23 14.61
C GLY A 99 2.77 -10.44 13.33
N HIS A 100 4.05 -10.40 12.92
CA HIS A 100 4.49 -9.61 11.75
C HIS A 100 5.71 -10.24 11.06
N LEU A 101 6.06 -9.76 9.86
CA LEU A 101 7.23 -10.20 9.12
C LEU A 101 8.52 -9.82 9.87
N PRO A 102 9.56 -10.68 9.87
CA PRO A 102 10.85 -10.34 10.49
C PRO A 102 11.45 -9.06 9.91
N GLY A 103 11.94 -8.17 10.78
CA GLY A 103 12.53 -6.91 10.40
C GLY A 103 11.54 -5.82 9.94
N ALA A 104 10.25 -6.09 9.96
CA ALA A 104 9.24 -5.09 9.62
C ALA A 104 9.13 -4.00 10.70
N VAL A 105 8.94 -2.76 10.25
CA VAL A 105 8.54 -1.62 11.10
C VAL A 105 7.06 -1.35 10.93
N ASN A 106 6.39 -0.98 12.02
CA ASN A 106 4.97 -0.63 11.94
C ASN A 106 4.78 0.88 11.77
N ILE A 107 4.25 1.26 10.62
CA ILE A 107 3.82 2.63 10.33
C ILE A 107 2.42 2.51 9.75
N SER A 108 1.40 2.61 10.61
CA SER A 108 0.04 2.37 10.17
C SER A 108 -0.41 3.36 9.07
N ARG A 109 -1.29 2.91 8.20
CA ARG A 109 -1.78 3.66 7.03
C ARG A 109 -2.20 5.10 7.37
N GLU A 110 -2.80 5.29 8.54
CA GLU A 110 -3.30 6.58 9.01
C GLU A 110 -2.19 7.63 9.14
N ASN A 111 -0.94 7.20 9.36
CA ASN A 111 0.22 8.11 9.46
C ASN A 111 0.60 8.77 8.12
N PHE A 112 0.08 8.29 7.00
CA PHE A 112 0.35 8.82 5.66
C PHE A 112 -0.69 9.84 5.18
N VAL A 113 -1.70 10.11 5.98
CA VAL A 113 -2.75 11.10 5.69
C VAL A 113 -2.90 12.06 6.85
N THR A 114 -3.41 13.26 6.58
CA THR A 114 -3.77 14.23 7.62
C THR A 114 -5.10 13.85 8.28
N GLU A 115 -5.44 14.49 9.40
CA GLU A 115 -6.72 14.31 10.07
C GLU A 115 -7.92 14.64 9.15
N GLN A 116 -7.74 15.57 8.20
CA GLN A 116 -8.74 15.94 7.21
C GLN A 116 -8.80 14.95 6.03
N GLY A 117 -7.92 13.92 6.02
CA GLY A 117 -7.87 12.90 4.98
C GLY A 117 -7.11 13.31 3.71
N HIS A 118 -6.34 14.39 3.75
CA HIS A 118 -5.42 14.76 2.69
C HIS A 118 -4.14 13.93 2.76
N PHE A 119 -3.48 13.79 1.62
CA PHE A 119 -2.17 13.12 1.56
C PHE A 119 -1.11 14.02 2.21
N LYS A 120 -0.21 13.42 2.96
CA LYS A 120 0.96 14.13 3.46
C LYS A 120 1.87 14.55 2.31
N SER A 121 2.54 15.70 2.46
CA SER A 121 3.52 16.17 1.50
C SER A 121 4.74 15.24 1.42
N ALA A 122 5.57 15.40 0.40
CA ALA A 122 6.79 14.62 0.26
C ALA A 122 7.73 14.82 1.46
N GLU A 123 7.82 16.06 1.99
CA GLU A 123 8.63 16.41 3.15
C GLU A 123 8.07 15.76 4.42
N GLU A 124 6.76 15.76 4.63
CA GLU A 124 6.12 15.12 5.77
C GLU A 124 6.29 13.61 5.74
N VAL A 125 6.21 12.99 4.55
CA VAL A 125 6.47 11.56 4.38
C VAL A 125 7.94 11.24 4.64
N ALA A 126 8.87 12.05 4.16
CA ALA A 126 10.29 11.88 4.43
C ALA A 126 10.60 11.99 5.94
N ALA A 127 10.02 12.98 6.61
CA ALA A 127 10.14 13.15 8.07
C ALA A 127 9.56 11.95 8.86
N LEU A 128 8.43 11.38 8.39
CA LEU A 128 7.83 10.19 8.99
C LEU A 128 8.73 8.95 8.88
N LEU A 129 9.48 8.83 7.78
CA LEU A 129 10.31 7.66 7.48
C LEU A 129 11.75 7.78 8.01
N ALA A 130 12.25 9.01 8.23
CA ALA A 130 13.62 9.28 8.67
C ALA A 130 14.04 8.55 9.96
N PRO A 131 13.20 8.43 11.01
CA PRO A 131 13.56 7.69 12.23
C PRO A 131 13.89 6.21 12.00
N TYR A 132 13.42 5.64 10.88
CA TYR A 132 13.67 4.25 10.49
C TYR A 132 14.83 4.11 9.50
N GLY A 133 15.57 5.21 9.21
CA GLY A 133 16.64 5.23 8.22
C GLY A 133 16.19 5.03 6.78
N ILE A 134 14.90 5.22 6.49
CA ILE A 134 14.31 5.03 5.17
C ILE A 134 14.43 6.33 4.36
N THR A 135 15.10 6.25 3.22
CA THR A 135 15.31 7.35 2.27
C THR A 135 14.72 7.04 0.90
N THR A 136 14.77 7.97 -0.03
CA THR A 136 14.33 7.76 -1.43
C THR A 136 15.14 6.70 -2.16
N ASP A 137 16.32 6.35 -1.67
CA ASP A 137 17.17 5.28 -2.22
C ASP A 137 16.86 3.90 -1.65
N THR A 138 16.13 3.82 -0.55
CA THR A 138 15.74 2.57 0.10
C THR A 138 14.77 1.78 -0.77
N GLU A 139 15.00 0.48 -0.93
CA GLU A 139 14.01 -0.45 -1.46
C GLU A 139 12.94 -0.71 -0.39
N ILE A 140 11.66 -0.50 -0.71
CA ILE A 140 10.61 -0.56 0.29
C ILE A 140 9.57 -1.59 -0.12
N VAL A 141 9.25 -2.51 0.78
CA VAL A 141 8.09 -3.39 0.69
C VAL A 141 7.05 -2.95 1.71
N VAL A 142 5.85 -2.70 1.24
CA VAL A 142 4.70 -2.33 2.09
C VAL A 142 3.73 -3.49 2.12
N TYR A 143 3.27 -3.89 3.31
CA TYR A 143 2.24 -4.92 3.42
C TYR A 143 1.16 -4.56 4.44
N ASP A 144 0.01 -5.18 4.27
CA ASP A 144 -1.10 -5.24 5.21
C ASP A 144 -1.71 -6.64 5.21
N THR A 145 -2.92 -6.83 5.72
CA THR A 145 -3.57 -8.14 5.74
C THR A 145 -3.77 -8.73 4.35
N ALA A 146 -4.25 -7.94 3.37
CA ALA A 146 -4.76 -8.42 2.07
C ALA A 146 -4.44 -7.51 0.87
N GLY A 147 -3.42 -6.67 0.95
CA GLY A 147 -2.91 -5.90 -0.17
C GLY A 147 -3.61 -4.55 -0.45
N VAL A 148 -4.71 -4.21 0.22
CA VAL A 148 -5.49 -2.99 -0.08
C VAL A 148 -4.88 -1.73 0.53
N ARG A 149 -4.59 -1.77 1.83
CA ARG A 149 -3.94 -0.66 2.55
C ARG A 149 -2.51 -0.45 2.08
N SER A 150 -1.78 -1.55 1.84
CA SER A 150 -0.40 -1.51 1.37
C SER A 150 -0.28 -0.93 -0.03
N ALA A 151 -1.14 -1.31 -0.97
CA ALA A 151 -1.17 -0.74 -2.30
C ALA A 151 -1.44 0.77 -2.27
N PHE A 152 -2.36 1.23 -1.41
CA PHE A 152 -2.61 2.66 -1.21
C PHE A 152 -1.36 3.39 -0.71
N VAL A 153 -0.72 2.89 0.36
CA VAL A 153 0.50 3.51 0.91
C VAL A 153 1.65 3.44 -0.09
N THR A 154 1.82 2.34 -0.82
CA THR A 154 2.80 2.23 -1.91
C THR A 154 2.63 3.34 -2.94
N MET A 155 1.39 3.64 -3.34
CA MET A 155 1.14 4.73 -4.30
C MET A 155 1.43 6.11 -3.70
N LEU A 156 1.15 6.34 -2.41
CA LEU A 156 1.53 7.58 -1.72
C LEU A 156 3.05 7.75 -1.62
N LEU A 157 3.76 6.70 -1.23
CA LEU A 157 5.22 6.69 -1.16
C LEU A 157 5.83 7.04 -2.53
N ARG A 158 5.36 6.41 -3.59
CA ARG A 158 5.83 6.71 -4.95
C ARG A 158 5.52 8.12 -5.39
N TYR A 159 4.37 8.67 -5.00
CA TYR A 159 4.02 10.08 -5.23
C TYR A 159 4.94 11.02 -4.46
N ALA A 160 5.32 10.67 -3.24
CA ALA A 160 6.27 11.42 -2.41
C ALA A 160 7.76 11.24 -2.81
N GLY A 161 8.05 10.53 -3.91
CA GLY A 161 9.41 10.37 -4.42
C GLY A 161 10.10 9.06 -4.06
N PHE A 162 9.52 8.22 -3.20
CA PHE A 162 10.06 6.89 -2.84
C PHE A 162 9.72 5.87 -3.93
N THR A 163 10.31 6.03 -5.11
CA THR A 163 9.95 5.29 -6.33
C THR A 163 10.28 3.81 -6.32
N LYS A 164 11.12 3.36 -5.38
CA LYS A 164 11.49 1.94 -5.18
C LYS A 164 10.49 1.19 -4.27
N SER A 165 9.32 1.79 -3.95
CA SER A 165 8.29 1.16 -3.12
C SER A 165 7.48 0.14 -3.92
N GLN A 166 7.22 -1.01 -3.31
CA GLN A 166 6.45 -2.13 -3.85
C GLN A 166 5.39 -2.56 -2.84
N SER A 167 4.23 -3.01 -3.31
CA SER A 167 3.19 -3.60 -2.46
C SER A 167 3.34 -5.13 -2.42
N TYR A 168 3.27 -5.71 -1.24
CA TYR A 168 3.04 -7.14 -1.09
C TYR A 168 1.53 -7.38 -1.06
N ASP A 169 0.94 -7.57 -2.23
CA ASP A 169 -0.52 -7.65 -2.41
C ASP A 169 -1.14 -8.96 -1.91
N ALA A 170 -0.38 -10.06 -1.89
CA ALA A 170 -0.83 -11.28 -1.23
C ALA A 170 -1.02 -11.10 0.28
N GLY A 171 -0.32 -10.13 0.87
CA GLY A 171 -0.47 -9.63 2.21
C GLY A 171 -0.05 -10.62 3.31
N PHE A 172 -0.19 -10.16 4.54
CA PHE A 172 0.15 -10.95 5.71
C PHE A 172 -0.67 -12.23 5.81
N GLN A 173 -1.90 -12.25 5.30
CA GLN A 173 -2.72 -13.47 5.24
C GLN A 173 -2.02 -14.62 4.52
N ALA A 174 -1.35 -14.35 3.39
CA ALA A 174 -0.61 -15.35 2.64
C ALA A 174 0.66 -15.77 3.40
N TRP A 175 1.40 -14.81 3.94
CA TRP A 175 2.58 -15.08 4.77
C TRP A 175 2.25 -15.90 6.00
N ALA A 176 1.26 -15.48 6.77
CA ALA A 176 0.80 -16.16 7.98
C ALA A 176 0.12 -17.51 7.68
N GLY A 177 -0.34 -17.70 6.45
CA GLY A 177 -0.93 -18.96 5.99
C GLY A 177 0.09 -20.06 5.71
N ASN A 178 1.34 -19.69 5.41
CA ASN A 178 2.42 -20.65 5.16
C ASN A 178 3.22 -20.91 6.45
N PRO A 179 3.15 -22.11 7.05
CA PRO A 179 3.84 -22.43 8.31
C PRO A 179 5.36 -22.37 8.21
N ASP A 180 5.94 -22.55 7.00
CA ASP A 180 7.39 -22.59 6.78
C ASP A 180 8.01 -21.19 6.76
N LEU A 181 7.21 -20.14 6.62
CA LEU A 181 7.72 -18.77 6.60
C LEU A 181 7.96 -18.25 8.03
N PRO A 182 9.08 -17.55 8.26
CA PRO A 182 9.41 -16.99 9.56
C PRO A 182 8.43 -15.88 9.97
N LEU A 183 8.18 -15.77 11.26
CA LEU A 183 7.24 -14.80 11.82
C LEU A 183 7.70 -14.38 13.20
N VAL A 184 7.67 -13.07 13.45
CA VAL A 184 7.90 -12.50 14.78
C VAL A 184 6.57 -12.51 15.52
N LYS A 185 6.56 -13.21 16.65
CA LYS A 185 5.46 -13.18 17.63
C LYS A 185 5.82 -12.15 18.70
N PRO A 186 4.85 -11.36 19.18
CA PRO A 186 5.04 -10.47 20.32
C PRO A 186 5.26 -11.26 21.60
#